data_47bc49a73944532bc1757f6fd07579dd
#
_entry.id   47bc49a73944532bc1757f6fd07579dd
#
_cell.length_a   1.000
_cell.length_b   1.000
_cell.length_c   1.000
_cell.angle_alpha   90.00
_cell.angle_beta   90.00
_cell.angle_gamma   90.00
#
_symmetry.space_group_name_H-M   'P 1'
#
loop_
_entity.id
_entity.type
_entity.pdbx_description
1 polymer ?
#
loop_
_entity_poly.entity_id
_entity_poly.type
_entity_poly.pdbx_seq_one_letter_code
_entity_poly.pdbx_strand_id
1 'polypeptide(L)'
;MRTNILLILYFALFTIILTACDPGVKYTKVVRNDSDFDLTVYIYPESKVGDGSFYKFDTIQIKNHTEASVYEVSGLGQTFEYENCNTYADSIFARVIGIDTLDYVINLHDKSNWIFSVLDKTFKEGGICECRISITNDMIK
;
A
#
# COMPACT_ATOMS: atom_id res chain seq x y z
N MET A 1 -12.68 24.06 48.57
CA MET A 1 -12.78 24.52 47.15
C MET A 1 -11.57 24.24 46.30
N ARG A 2 -10.33 24.40 46.77
CA ARG A 2 -9.09 24.10 45.95
C ARG A 2 -8.93 22.64 45.53
N THR A 3 -9.34 21.69 46.38
CA THR A 3 -9.18 20.23 46.09
C THR A 3 -10.08 19.78 44.93
N ASN A 4 -11.28 20.34 44.80
CA ASN A 4 -12.20 19.95 43.73
C ASN A 4 -11.74 20.46 42.36
N ILE A 5 -11.07 21.60 42.30
CA ILE A 5 -10.53 22.15 41.04
C ILE A 5 -9.37 21.31 40.53
N LEU A 6 -8.49 20.84 41.41
CA LEU A 6 -7.38 19.96 41.07
C LEU A 6 -7.88 18.61 40.53
N LEU A 7 -8.93 18.07 41.12
CA LEU A 7 -9.54 16.79 40.68
C LEU A 7 -10.18 16.91 39.30
N ILE A 8 -10.85 18.03 39.01
CA ILE A 8 -11.45 18.32 37.72
C ILE A 8 -10.36 18.50 36.64
N LEU A 9 -9.26 19.21 36.93
CA LEU A 9 -8.13 19.38 36.04
C LEU A 9 -7.42 18.04 35.73
N TYR A 10 -7.27 17.18 36.73
CA TYR A 10 -6.68 15.87 36.56
C TYR A 10 -7.56 14.97 35.69
N PHE A 11 -8.87 15.01 35.87
CA PHE A 11 -9.82 14.23 35.08
C PHE A 11 -9.90 14.74 33.64
N ALA A 12 -9.84 16.05 33.40
CA ALA A 12 -9.80 16.66 32.08
C ALA A 12 -8.50 16.34 31.36
N LEU A 13 -7.36 16.36 32.04
CA LEU A 13 -6.08 15.98 31.47
C LEU A 13 -6.04 14.48 31.08
N PHE A 14 -6.61 13.62 31.92
CA PHE A 14 -6.68 12.18 31.68
C PHE A 14 -7.59 11.83 30.50
N THR A 15 -8.70 12.55 30.30
CA THR A 15 -9.58 12.36 29.15
C THR A 15 -8.92 12.78 27.83
N ILE A 16 -8.11 13.84 27.83
CA ILE A 16 -7.37 14.29 26.65
C ILE A 16 -6.32 13.25 26.20
N ILE A 17 -5.64 12.61 27.16
CA ILE A 17 -4.63 11.57 26.85
C ILE A 17 -5.30 10.32 26.24
N LEU A 18 -6.51 9.97 26.66
CA LEU A 18 -7.22 8.79 26.15
C LEU A 18 -7.78 8.97 24.71
N THR A 19 -7.95 10.20 24.24
CA THR A 19 -8.46 10.48 22.89
C THR A 19 -7.38 10.66 21.84
N ALA A 20 -6.10 10.72 22.23
CA ALA A 20 -4.99 11.06 21.36
C ALA A 20 -4.39 9.87 20.57
N CYS A 21 -4.98 8.67 20.64
CA CYS A 21 -4.55 7.54 19.82
C CYS A 21 -5.35 7.50 18.51
N ASP A 22 -4.87 8.21 17.49
CA ASP A 22 -5.39 8.02 16.13
C ASP A 22 -4.94 6.64 15.60
N PRO A 23 -5.85 5.87 14.99
CA PRO A 23 -5.50 4.59 14.40
C PRO A 23 -4.55 4.82 13.22
N GLY A 24 -3.47 4.05 13.15
CA GLY A 24 -2.61 4.01 11.99
C GLY A 24 -3.12 3.01 10.96
N VAL A 25 -3.08 3.37 9.68
CA VAL A 25 -3.32 2.46 8.57
C VAL A 25 -2.05 2.35 7.75
N LYS A 26 -1.65 1.11 7.45
CA LYS A 26 -0.60 0.78 6.49
C LYS A 26 -1.23 0.07 5.31
N TYR A 27 -0.96 0.57 4.12
CA TYR A 27 -1.40 -0.01 2.87
C TYR A 27 -0.19 -0.40 2.02
N THR A 28 -0.19 -1.62 1.49
CA THR A 28 0.92 -2.15 0.72
C THR A 28 0.41 -2.77 -0.58
N LYS A 29 1.08 -2.54 -1.70
CA LYS A 29 0.91 -3.32 -2.93
C LYS A 29 2.08 -4.25 -3.13
N VAL A 30 1.78 -5.54 -3.33
CA VAL A 30 2.76 -6.60 -3.47
C VAL A 30 2.57 -7.27 -4.82
N VAL A 31 3.65 -7.33 -5.60
CA VAL A 31 3.74 -8.18 -6.80
C VAL A 31 4.50 -9.44 -6.41
N ARG A 32 3.85 -10.59 -6.56
CA ARG A 32 4.45 -11.89 -6.41
C ARG A 32 4.74 -12.47 -7.78
N ASN A 33 5.97 -12.87 -8.00
CA ASN A 33 6.42 -13.50 -9.23
C ASN A 33 6.46 -15.02 -9.04
N ASP A 34 5.40 -15.68 -9.47
CA ASP A 34 5.29 -17.16 -9.46
C ASP A 34 5.71 -17.75 -10.82
N SER A 35 6.35 -16.96 -11.70
CA SER A 35 6.88 -17.41 -13.00
C SER A 35 8.33 -17.89 -12.90
N ASP A 36 8.80 -18.52 -13.97
CA ASP A 36 10.19 -18.98 -14.12
C ASP A 36 11.14 -17.86 -14.58
N PHE A 37 10.64 -16.65 -14.79
CA PHE A 37 11.38 -15.51 -15.33
C PHE A 37 11.62 -14.45 -14.27
N ASP A 38 12.77 -13.81 -14.29
CA ASP A 38 13.00 -12.59 -13.52
C ASP A 38 12.26 -11.40 -14.18
N LEU A 39 11.67 -10.55 -13.36
CA LEU A 39 10.81 -9.46 -13.80
C LEU A 39 11.35 -8.10 -13.38
N THR A 40 11.13 -7.10 -14.23
CA THR A 40 11.29 -5.69 -13.87
C THR A 40 9.92 -5.04 -13.84
N VAL A 41 9.52 -4.54 -12.70
CA VAL A 41 8.28 -3.75 -12.50
C VAL A 41 8.64 -2.27 -12.58
N TYR A 42 7.94 -1.55 -13.44
CA TYR A 42 8.06 -0.11 -13.63
C TYR A 42 6.86 0.59 -13.02
N ILE A 43 7.12 1.58 -12.18
CA ILE A 43 6.10 2.34 -11.46
C ILE A 43 6.20 3.80 -11.88
N TYR A 44 5.15 4.29 -12.54
CA TYR A 44 5.02 5.70 -12.88
C TYR A 44 4.13 6.38 -11.83
N PRO A 45 4.66 7.32 -11.07
CA PRO A 45 3.90 8.01 -10.04
C PRO A 45 2.85 8.94 -10.68
N GLU A 46 1.73 9.07 -10.00
CA GLU A 46 0.74 10.09 -10.33
C GLU A 46 1.36 11.50 -10.17
N SER A 47 1.25 12.31 -11.21
CA SER A 47 2.03 13.55 -11.37
C SER A 47 1.67 14.69 -10.42
N LYS A 48 0.76 14.48 -9.45
CA LYS A 48 0.39 15.52 -8.47
C LYS A 48 0.04 14.92 -7.11
N VAL A 49 0.99 14.98 -6.21
CA VAL A 49 0.66 15.09 -4.79
C VAL A 49 0.51 16.58 -4.46
N GLY A 50 -0.52 16.92 -3.71
CA GLY A 50 -0.92 18.31 -3.43
C GLY A 50 0.10 19.18 -2.68
N ASP A 51 1.29 18.67 -2.38
CA ASP A 51 2.42 19.38 -1.76
C ASP A 51 3.52 19.77 -2.76
N GLY A 52 3.36 19.48 -4.04
CA GLY A 52 4.36 19.78 -5.08
C GLY A 52 5.54 18.82 -5.11
N SER A 53 5.55 17.75 -4.34
CA SER A 53 6.56 16.70 -4.44
C SER A 53 6.30 15.83 -5.67
N PHE A 54 7.35 15.60 -6.46
CA PHE A 54 7.30 14.66 -7.59
C PHE A 54 7.76 13.29 -7.09
N TYR A 55 6.93 12.28 -7.19
CA TYR A 55 7.40 10.91 -7.00
C TYR A 55 8.42 10.57 -8.10
N LYS A 56 9.52 10.02 -7.68
CA LYS A 56 10.53 9.52 -8.60
C LYS A 56 9.99 8.26 -9.27
N PHE A 57 10.10 8.20 -10.60
CA PHE A 57 9.98 6.93 -11.34
C PHE A 57 10.80 5.86 -10.62
N ASP A 58 10.18 4.75 -10.32
CA ASP A 58 10.83 3.65 -9.62
C ASP A 58 10.80 2.37 -10.47
N THR A 59 11.84 1.57 -10.31
CA THR A 59 12.00 0.31 -11.01
C THR A 59 12.43 -0.75 -10.00
N ILE A 60 11.64 -1.82 -9.90
CA ILE A 60 11.88 -2.90 -8.95
C ILE A 60 12.11 -4.19 -9.72
N GLN A 61 13.24 -4.86 -9.46
CA GLN A 61 13.50 -6.20 -9.97
C GLN A 61 12.95 -7.24 -9.00
N ILE A 62 12.17 -8.18 -9.53
CA ILE A 62 11.57 -9.28 -8.77
C ILE A 62 12.07 -10.59 -9.38
N LYS A 63 12.88 -11.32 -8.65
CA LYS A 63 13.37 -12.62 -9.06
C LYS A 63 12.23 -13.62 -9.19
N ASN A 64 12.46 -14.65 -10.00
CA ASN A 64 11.54 -15.78 -10.10
C ASN A 64 11.24 -16.37 -8.71
N HIS A 65 9.99 -16.76 -8.49
CA HIS A 65 9.47 -17.33 -7.24
C HIS A 65 9.67 -16.47 -5.99
N THR A 66 9.81 -15.14 -6.16
CA THR A 66 9.89 -14.16 -5.06
C THR A 66 8.82 -13.09 -5.17
N GLU A 67 8.73 -12.24 -4.17
CA GLU A 67 7.79 -11.12 -4.15
C GLU A 67 8.48 -9.83 -3.71
N ALA A 68 7.91 -8.70 -4.10
CA ALA A 68 8.34 -7.38 -3.64
C ALA A 68 7.15 -6.44 -3.43
N SER A 69 7.27 -5.57 -2.44
CA SER A 69 6.38 -4.43 -2.29
C SER A 69 6.72 -3.39 -3.36
N VAL A 70 5.74 -3.07 -4.19
CA VAL A 70 5.88 -2.06 -5.27
C VAL A 70 5.31 -0.71 -4.85
N TYR A 71 4.54 -0.68 -3.78
CA TYR A 71 3.97 0.55 -3.22
C TYR A 71 3.67 0.36 -1.74
N GLU A 72 3.99 1.37 -0.95
CA GLU A 72 3.66 1.38 0.47
C GLU A 72 3.29 2.80 0.90
N VAL A 73 2.19 2.91 1.62
CA VAL A 73 1.77 4.17 2.27
C VAL A 73 1.28 3.87 3.68
N SER A 74 1.56 4.79 4.58
CA SER A 74 1.03 4.75 5.95
C SER A 74 0.52 6.14 6.32
N GLY A 75 -0.55 6.18 7.11
CA GLY A 75 -1.15 7.41 7.59
C GLY A 75 -1.78 7.23 8.96
N LEU A 76 -1.97 8.35 9.66
CA LEU A 76 -2.68 8.40 10.93
C LEU A 76 -4.09 8.96 10.69
N GLY A 77 -5.06 8.47 11.45
CA GLY A 77 -6.45 8.97 11.39
C GLY A 77 -7.23 8.55 10.14
N GLN A 78 -6.68 7.65 9.31
CA GLN A 78 -7.38 7.15 8.13
C GLN A 78 -8.15 5.87 8.51
N THR A 79 -9.45 5.90 8.32
CA THR A 79 -10.28 4.70 8.28
C THR A 79 -9.97 3.89 7.02
N PHE A 80 -10.39 2.62 6.97
CA PHE A 80 -10.23 1.74 5.80
C PHE A 80 -10.99 2.26 4.57
N GLU A 81 -10.63 3.42 4.03
CA GLU A 81 -11.11 3.87 2.73
C GLU A 81 -10.53 3.06 1.56
N TYR A 82 -9.59 2.17 1.85
CA TYR A 82 -8.91 1.32 0.88
C TYR A 82 -9.58 -0.05 0.72
N GLU A 83 -10.90 -0.09 0.61
CA GLU A 83 -11.63 -1.35 0.37
C GLU A 83 -11.37 -1.94 -1.01
N ASN A 84 -10.66 -1.22 -1.85
CA ASN A 84 -10.31 -1.69 -3.19
C ASN A 84 -8.85 -1.29 -3.50
N CYS A 85 -8.23 -2.02 -4.39
CA CYS A 85 -6.84 -1.82 -4.81
C CYS A 85 -6.67 -0.58 -5.70
N ASN A 86 -7.15 0.59 -5.26
CA ASN A 86 -6.93 1.84 -5.97
C ASN A 86 -5.43 2.09 -6.09
N THR A 87 -4.98 2.40 -7.28
CA THR A 87 -3.59 2.76 -7.51
C THR A 87 -3.41 4.25 -7.34
N TYR A 88 -2.39 4.64 -6.59
CA TYR A 88 -1.88 6.02 -6.57
C TYR A 88 -0.78 6.24 -7.61
N ALA A 89 -0.58 5.29 -8.52
CA ALA A 89 0.37 5.39 -9.61
C ALA A 89 -0.38 5.55 -10.94
N ASP A 90 0.11 6.43 -11.82
CA ASP A 90 -0.46 6.64 -13.15
C ASP A 90 -0.43 5.38 -14.00
N SER A 91 0.64 4.59 -13.85
CA SER A 91 0.73 3.26 -14.45
C SER A 91 1.72 2.36 -13.74
N ILE A 92 1.42 1.07 -13.72
CA ILE A 92 2.31 0.00 -13.29
C ILE A 92 2.35 -1.02 -14.40
N PHE A 93 3.55 -1.36 -14.88
CA PHE A 93 3.73 -2.47 -15.82
C PHE A 93 5.01 -3.23 -15.50
N ALA A 94 5.15 -4.42 -16.04
CA ALA A 94 6.33 -5.21 -15.81
C ALA A 94 6.83 -5.84 -17.12
N ARG A 95 8.10 -6.19 -17.16
CA ARG A 95 8.75 -6.88 -18.29
C ARG A 95 9.61 -8.02 -17.80
N VAL A 96 9.79 -9.01 -18.64
CA VAL A 96 10.75 -10.11 -18.42
C VAL A 96 12.16 -9.58 -18.64
N ILE A 97 13.09 -9.91 -17.74
CA ILE A 97 14.49 -9.50 -17.86
C ILE A 97 15.17 -10.35 -18.93
N GLY A 98 15.82 -9.68 -19.87
CA GLY A 98 16.64 -10.33 -20.90
C GLY A 98 15.88 -10.90 -22.09
N ILE A 99 14.56 -10.73 -22.17
CA ILE A 99 13.74 -11.20 -23.28
C ILE A 99 12.78 -10.10 -23.69
N ASP A 100 13.18 -9.28 -24.65
CA ASP A 100 12.41 -8.11 -25.11
C ASP A 100 11.11 -8.47 -25.85
N THR A 101 10.93 -9.75 -26.22
CA THR A 101 9.76 -10.22 -26.99
C THR A 101 8.65 -10.80 -26.11
N LEU A 102 8.88 -10.99 -24.82
CA LEU A 102 7.87 -11.49 -23.90
C LEU A 102 7.19 -10.34 -23.16
N ASP A 103 5.90 -10.24 -23.35
CA ASP A 103 5.06 -9.25 -22.70
C ASP A 103 4.04 -9.89 -21.74
N TYR A 104 3.42 -9.04 -20.92
CA TYR A 104 2.36 -9.45 -20.03
C TYR A 104 1.00 -9.47 -20.70
N VAL A 105 0.22 -10.46 -20.34
CA VAL A 105 -1.20 -10.52 -20.69
C VAL A 105 -2.06 -9.73 -19.70
N ILE A 106 -1.58 -9.59 -18.45
CA ILE A 106 -2.34 -8.92 -17.41
C ILE A 106 -1.96 -7.45 -17.28
N ASN A 107 -2.96 -6.59 -17.20
CA ASN A 107 -2.77 -5.17 -16.94
C ASN A 107 -2.58 -4.93 -15.43
N LEU A 108 -1.37 -4.61 -15.00
CA LEU A 108 -1.05 -4.31 -13.60
C LEU A 108 -1.67 -2.99 -13.13
N HIS A 109 -2.06 -2.12 -14.05
CA HIS A 109 -2.77 -0.88 -13.69
C HIS A 109 -4.23 -1.11 -13.36
N ASP A 110 -4.85 -2.17 -13.90
CA ASP A 110 -6.24 -2.49 -13.60
C ASP A 110 -6.38 -3.05 -12.19
N LYS A 111 -7.06 -2.29 -11.34
CA LYS A 111 -7.30 -2.65 -9.94
C LYS A 111 -8.08 -3.95 -9.75
N SER A 112 -8.86 -4.38 -10.73
CA SER A 112 -9.62 -5.63 -10.67
C SER A 112 -8.73 -6.87 -10.70
N ASN A 113 -7.49 -6.73 -11.15
CA ASN A 113 -6.50 -7.83 -11.18
C ASN A 113 -5.80 -8.02 -9.83
N TRP A 114 -6.03 -7.11 -8.87
CA TRP A 114 -5.44 -7.18 -7.55
C TRP A 114 -6.42 -7.74 -6.54
N ILE A 115 -5.91 -8.57 -5.64
CA ILE A 115 -6.68 -9.14 -4.54
C ILE A 115 -6.45 -8.27 -3.30
N PHE A 116 -7.52 -7.65 -2.80
CA PHE A 116 -7.48 -6.88 -1.56
C PHE A 116 -7.65 -7.81 -0.36
N SER A 117 -6.82 -7.60 0.66
CA SER A 117 -6.92 -8.29 1.94
C SER A 117 -6.58 -7.37 3.10
N VAL A 118 -7.25 -7.61 4.23
CA VAL A 118 -6.94 -6.99 5.50
C VAL A 118 -6.12 -8.00 6.29
N LEU A 119 -4.82 -7.68 6.50
CA LEU A 119 -3.90 -8.56 7.20
C LEU A 119 -4.01 -8.44 8.72
N ASP A 120 -4.29 -7.23 9.20
CA ASP A 120 -4.47 -6.95 10.62
C ASP A 120 -5.48 -5.82 10.80
N LYS A 121 -6.28 -5.90 11.86
CA LYS A 121 -7.22 -4.85 12.28
C LYS A 121 -6.85 -4.38 13.67
N THR A 122 -6.60 -3.09 13.79
CA THR A 122 -6.38 -2.47 15.09
C THR A 122 -7.68 -1.87 15.64
N PHE A 123 -7.65 -1.51 16.92
CA PHE A 123 -8.74 -0.78 17.57
C PHE A 123 -9.03 0.52 16.81
N LYS A 124 -10.31 0.86 16.62
CA LYS A 124 -10.78 2.05 15.88
C LYS A 124 -10.51 2.01 14.36
N GLU A 125 -10.66 0.86 13.73
CA GLU A 125 -10.61 0.73 12.26
C GLU A 125 -9.25 1.07 11.61
N GLY A 126 -8.18 1.10 12.38
CA GLY A 126 -6.82 1.09 11.85
C GLY A 126 -6.38 -0.32 11.42
N GLY A 127 -5.17 -0.47 10.89
CA GLY A 127 -4.59 -1.77 10.59
C GLY A 127 -3.72 -1.84 9.37
N ILE A 128 -3.49 -3.06 8.87
CA ILE A 128 -2.64 -3.35 7.73
C ILE A 128 -3.47 -3.95 6.61
N CYS A 129 -3.46 -3.28 5.46
CA CYS A 129 -4.11 -3.73 4.24
C CYS A 129 -3.08 -4.07 3.18
N GLU A 130 -3.38 -5.05 2.36
CA GLU A 130 -2.54 -5.45 1.26
C GLU A 130 -3.36 -5.63 -0.02
N CYS A 131 -2.82 -5.15 -1.13
CA CYS A 131 -3.24 -5.53 -2.47
C CYS A 131 -2.16 -6.39 -3.10
N ARG A 132 -2.51 -7.61 -3.50
CA ARG A 132 -1.59 -8.59 -4.05
C ARG A 132 -1.99 -9.00 -5.45
N ILE A 133 -1.02 -9.15 -6.32
CA ILE A 133 -1.14 -9.80 -7.62
C ILE A 133 -0.06 -10.87 -7.73
N SER A 134 -0.41 -12.04 -8.25
CA SER A 134 0.55 -13.11 -8.59
C SER A 134 0.68 -13.22 -10.10
N ILE A 135 1.91 -13.23 -10.57
CA ILE A 135 2.25 -13.36 -11.99
C ILE A 135 2.79 -14.76 -12.21
N THR A 136 2.15 -15.49 -13.11
CA THR A 136 2.45 -16.88 -13.45
C THR A 136 2.93 -17.02 -14.90
N ASN A 137 3.49 -18.17 -15.28
CA ASN A 137 4.04 -18.40 -16.64
C ASN A 137 2.98 -18.24 -17.74
N ASP A 138 1.73 -18.59 -17.48
CA ASP A 138 0.63 -18.47 -18.44
C ASP A 138 0.21 -17.02 -18.75
N MET A 139 0.64 -16.08 -17.90
CA MET A 139 0.42 -14.65 -18.08
C MET A 139 1.53 -13.98 -18.91
N ILE A 140 2.59 -14.70 -19.23
CA ILE A 140 3.76 -14.22 -20.00
C ILE A 140 3.71 -14.85 -21.39
N LYS A 141 3.72 -14.03 -22.43
CA LYS A 141 3.65 -14.48 -23.83
C LYS A 141 4.79 -13.94 -24.65
#